data_477bda1333172981be1d30adf0bf0f44
#
_entry.id   477bda1333172981be1d30adf0bf0f44
#
_cell.length_a   1.000
_cell.length_b   1.000
_cell.length_c   1.000
_cell.angle_alpha   90.00
_cell.angle_beta   90.00
_cell.angle_gamma   90.00
#
_symmetry.space_group_name_H-M   'P 1'
#
loop_
_entity.id
_entity.type
_entity.pdbx_description
1 polymer ?
#
loop_
_entity_poly.entity_id
_entity_poly.type
_entity_poly.pdbx_seq_one_letter_code
_entity_poly.pdbx_strand_id
1 'polypeptide(L)'
;SAFARHASYSGPLGPEYNPSGTRLRLWAPTAQKVSVNLYRRGDGGACMGTLPLEQHGQGVWSVYLPGDQHGHYYTFTVEVDGTAYETGDPYARTAGVNGLRSMILDAPRIDPPDWSHDHRVIVPASRRTVWEVSVRDFSQDPACGVRNAWRGKFMAFTQKGTTLSSAGTFPTCLDYLLSLIHISEPTRH
;
A
#
# COMPACT_ATOMS: atom_id res chain seq x y z
N SER A 1 18.07 -25.30 -12.57
CA SER A 1 17.58 -26.59 -12.07
C SER A 1 16.32 -27.03 -12.84
N ALA A 2 15.96 -28.31 -12.83
CA ALA A 2 14.72 -28.81 -13.42
C ALA A 2 13.49 -28.15 -12.77
N PHE A 3 13.51 -27.97 -11.46
CA PHE A 3 12.47 -27.26 -10.71
C PHE A 3 12.25 -25.84 -11.25
N ALA A 4 13.31 -25.05 -11.46
CA ALA A 4 13.18 -23.69 -11.97
C ALA A 4 12.50 -23.61 -13.35
N ARG A 5 12.69 -24.60 -14.21
CA ARG A 5 12.04 -24.65 -15.52
C ARG A 5 10.56 -24.98 -15.45
N HIS A 6 10.14 -25.84 -14.50
CA HIS A 6 8.75 -26.23 -14.32
C HIS A 6 7.93 -25.27 -13.47
N ALA A 7 8.60 -24.49 -12.63
CA ALA A 7 7.99 -23.54 -11.69
C ALA A 7 8.22 -22.08 -12.10
N SER A 8 8.61 -21.78 -13.32
CA SER A 8 8.79 -20.42 -13.81
C SER A 8 7.46 -19.88 -14.33
N TYR A 9 7.01 -18.76 -13.77
CA TYR A 9 5.80 -18.06 -14.19
C TYR A 9 6.08 -16.57 -14.36
N SER A 10 5.62 -15.98 -15.47
CA SER A 10 5.80 -14.57 -15.81
C SER A 10 4.49 -13.80 -15.98
N GLY A 11 3.37 -14.44 -15.75
CA GLY A 11 2.04 -13.81 -15.85
C GLY A 11 1.68 -12.98 -14.61
N PRO A 12 0.48 -12.37 -14.61
CA PRO A 12 0.02 -11.55 -13.50
C PRO A 12 -0.22 -12.40 -12.24
N LEU A 13 0.18 -11.86 -11.08
CA LEU A 13 -0.06 -12.41 -9.74
C LEU A 13 -0.78 -11.37 -8.87
N GLY A 14 -1.37 -11.84 -7.79
CA GLY A 14 -2.17 -11.00 -6.88
C GLY A 14 -3.60 -10.79 -7.38
N PRO A 15 -4.28 -9.74 -6.87
CA PRO A 15 -5.66 -9.45 -7.18
C PRO A 15 -5.80 -8.74 -8.55
N GLU A 16 -6.61 -9.33 -9.41
CA GLU A 16 -7.11 -8.73 -10.65
C GLU A 16 -8.59 -8.39 -10.44
N TYR A 17 -8.82 -7.16 -10.02
CA TYR A 17 -10.15 -6.67 -9.67
C TYR A 17 -10.95 -6.22 -10.89
N ASN A 18 -12.23 -6.53 -10.87
CA ASN A 18 -13.26 -5.98 -11.74
C ASN A 18 -14.55 -5.86 -10.91
N PRO A 19 -15.45 -4.88 -11.14
CA PRO A 19 -16.74 -4.77 -10.42
C PRO A 19 -17.62 -6.02 -10.48
N SER A 20 -17.51 -6.84 -11.52
CA SER A 20 -18.25 -8.10 -11.65
C SER A 20 -17.59 -9.28 -10.95
N GLY A 21 -16.33 -9.17 -10.56
CA GLY A 21 -15.61 -10.22 -9.85
C GLY A 21 -14.10 -10.01 -9.82
N THR A 22 -13.44 -10.63 -8.87
CA THR A 22 -11.99 -10.55 -8.67
C THR A 22 -11.36 -11.90 -8.86
N ARG A 23 -10.30 -11.98 -9.66
CA ARG A 23 -9.44 -13.15 -9.74
C ARG A 23 -8.23 -12.95 -8.85
N LEU A 24 -8.02 -13.87 -7.92
CA LEU A 24 -6.80 -13.93 -7.12
C LEU A 24 -5.86 -14.98 -7.69
N ARG A 25 -4.57 -14.66 -7.81
CA ARG A 25 -3.53 -15.61 -8.24
C ARG A 25 -2.36 -15.57 -7.28
N LEU A 26 -1.95 -16.75 -6.85
CA LEU A 26 -0.77 -16.96 -6.00
C LEU A 26 0.20 -17.90 -6.71
N TRP A 27 1.47 -17.58 -6.68
CA TRP A 27 2.53 -18.50 -7.06
C TRP A 27 3.07 -19.22 -5.82
N ALA A 28 2.77 -20.51 -5.74
CA ALA A 28 3.17 -21.38 -4.63
C ALA A 28 3.49 -22.78 -5.19
N PRO A 29 4.66 -22.94 -5.84
CA PRO A 29 4.98 -24.15 -6.62
C PRO A 29 5.20 -25.39 -5.75
N THR A 30 5.46 -25.25 -4.45
CA THR A 30 5.64 -26.37 -3.52
C THR A 30 4.39 -26.69 -2.72
N ALA A 31 3.34 -25.88 -2.88
CA ALA A 31 2.09 -26.08 -2.15
C ALA A 31 1.34 -27.32 -2.62
N GLN A 32 0.78 -28.06 -1.69
CA GLN A 32 -0.10 -29.21 -1.89
C GLN A 32 -1.57 -28.76 -1.92
N LYS A 33 -1.88 -27.68 -1.20
CA LYS A 33 -3.21 -27.11 -1.15
C LYS A 33 -3.09 -25.60 -0.84
N VAL A 34 -3.97 -24.82 -1.49
CA VAL A 34 -4.08 -23.39 -1.23
C VAL A 34 -5.56 -23.03 -1.09
N SER A 35 -5.88 -22.19 -0.11
CA SER A 35 -7.20 -21.59 0.05
C SER A 35 -7.09 -20.10 0.35
N VAL A 36 -8.13 -19.35 0.04
CA VAL A 36 -8.28 -17.94 0.43
C VAL A 36 -9.29 -17.82 1.53
N ASN A 37 -8.95 -17.06 2.56
CA ASN A 37 -9.85 -16.66 3.65
C ASN A 37 -10.27 -15.22 3.42
N LEU A 38 -11.57 -14.93 3.48
CA LEU A 38 -12.14 -13.61 3.24
C LEU A 38 -12.58 -12.95 4.55
N TYR A 39 -12.40 -11.63 4.63
CA TYR A 39 -12.71 -10.84 5.83
C TYR A 39 -13.31 -9.48 5.45
N ARG A 40 -14.13 -8.91 6.34
CA ARG A 40 -14.65 -7.55 6.20
C ARG A 40 -13.70 -6.47 6.71
N ARG A 41 -12.77 -6.84 7.59
CA ARG A 41 -11.89 -5.89 8.30
C ARG A 41 -10.43 -6.23 8.06
N GLY A 42 -9.59 -5.20 8.05
CA GLY A 42 -8.13 -5.33 7.92
C GLY A 42 -7.46 -5.88 9.17
N ASP A 43 -8.18 -5.92 10.29
CA ASP A 43 -7.78 -6.49 11.58
C ASP A 43 -8.98 -7.13 12.27
N GLY A 44 -8.74 -8.12 13.13
CA GLY A 44 -9.78 -8.78 13.91
C GLY A 44 -10.99 -9.25 13.07
N GLY A 45 -12.10 -9.54 13.75
CA GLY A 45 -13.33 -10.04 13.13
C GLY A 45 -13.23 -11.48 12.61
N ALA A 46 -14.38 -12.10 12.39
CA ALA A 46 -14.47 -13.47 11.90
C ALA A 46 -14.15 -13.58 10.40
N CYS A 47 -13.62 -14.73 10.00
CA CYS A 47 -13.55 -15.13 8.60
C CYS A 47 -14.97 -15.28 8.04
N MET A 48 -15.23 -14.64 6.90
CA MET A 48 -16.52 -14.71 6.21
C MET A 48 -16.72 -16.02 5.46
N GLY A 49 -15.61 -16.61 5.03
CA GLY A 49 -15.59 -17.86 4.27
C GLY A 49 -14.19 -18.17 3.77
N THR A 50 -13.97 -19.46 3.51
CA THR A 50 -12.73 -19.98 2.95
C THR A 50 -13.06 -20.70 1.65
N LEU A 51 -12.33 -20.39 0.58
CA LEU A 51 -12.51 -20.99 -0.73
C LEU A 51 -11.19 -21.63 -1.18
N PRO A 52 -11.24 -22.87 -1.72
CA PRO A 52 -10.06 -23.49 -2.30
C PRO A 52 -9.63 -22.77 -3.59
N LEU A 53 -8.33 -22.73 -3.85
CA LEU A 53 -7.78 -22.32 -5.13
C LEU A 53 -7.57 -23.54 -6.01
N GLU A 54 -7.75 -23.35 -7.32
CA GLU A 54 -7.40 -24.32 -8.33
C GLU A 54 -5.95 -24.19 -8.72
N GLN A 55 -5.26 -25.33 -8.84
CA GLN A 55 -3.88 -25.38 -9.29
C GLN A 55 -3.81 -25.35 -10.81
N HIS A 56 -2.95 -24.49 -11.31
CA HIS A 56 -2.59 -24.41 -12.73
C HIS A 56 -1.14 -24.83 -12.93
N GLY A 57 -0.69 -24.90 -14.17
CA GLY A 57 0.72 -25.18 -14.47
C GLY A 57 1.67 -24.14 -13.86
N GLN A 58 2.95 -24.48 -13.78
CA GLN A 58 4.03 -23.59 -13.32
C GLN A 58 3.93 -23.14 -11.85
N GLY A 59 3.18 -23.85 -11.02
CA GLY A 59 3.03 -23.56 -9.59
C GLY A 59 2.08 -22.43 -9.26
N VAL A 60 1.22 -22.06 -10.21
CA VAL A 60 0.21 -21.00 -9.99
C VAL A 60 -1.10 -21.60 -9.48
N TRP A 61 -1.69 -20.91 -8.53
CA TRP A 61 -2.99 -21.19 -7.94
C TRP A 61 -3.92 -20.01 -8.18
N SER A 62 -5.19 -20.25 -8.48
CA SER A 62 -6.15 -19.15 -8.64
C SER A 62 -7.55 -19.50 -8.15
N VAL A 63 -8.30 -18.43 -7.85
CA VAL A 63 -9.73 -18.49 -7.54
C VAL A 63 -10.42 -17.28 -8.15
N TYR A 64 -11.66 -17.44 -8.54
CA TYR A 64 -12.53 -16.34 -8.95
C TYR A 64 -13.58 -16.07 -7.87
N LEU A 65 -13.63 -14.83 -7.43
CA LEU A 65 -14.61 -14.32 -6.45
C LEU A 65 -15.65 -13.50 -7.21
N PRO A 66 -16.89 -13.94 -7.31
CA PRO A 66 -17.92 -13.21 -8.04
C PRO A 66 -18.38 -11.96 -7.29
N GLY A 67 -18.87 -10.98 -8.03
CA GLY A 67 -19.38 -9.71 -7.50
C GLY A 67 -18.29 -8.72 -7.10
N ASP A 68 -18.71 -7.55 -6.64
CA ASP A 68 -17.80 -6.47 -6.23
C ASP A 68 -17.12 -6.81 -4.92
N GLN A 69 -15.83 -7.07 -4.98
CA GLN A 69 -15.00 -7.41 -3.83
C GLN A 69 -14.19 -6.22 -3.29
N HIS A 70 -14.39 -5.02 -3.84
CA HIS A 70 -13.69 -3.84 -3.34
C HIS A 70 -13.89 -3.64 -1.83
N GLY A 71 -12.79 -3.40 -1.11
CA GLY A 71 -12.81 -3.18 0.32
C GLY A 71 -12.82 -4.45 1.18
N HIS A 72 -12.95 -5.64 0.57
CA HIS A 72 -12.76 -6.88 1.30
C HIS A 72 -11.28 -7.19 1.51
N TYR A 73 -11.01 -7.84 2.64
CA TYR A 73 -9.66 -8.28 3.00
C TYR A 73 -9.55 -9.80 2.84
N TYR A 74 -8.33 -10.26 2.63
CA TYR A 74 -8.08 -11.68 2.48
C TYR A 74 -6.68 -12.08 2.94
N THR A 75 -6.53 -13.37 3.23
CA THR A 75 -5.28 -14.06 3.42
C THR A 75 -5.28 -15.34 2.61
N PHE A 76 -4.11 -15.89 2.34
CA PHE A 76 -3.99 -17.26 1.84
C PHE A 76 -3.61 -18.21 2.96
N THR A 77 -4.20 -19.41 2.95
CA THR A 77 -3.71 -20.55 3.70
C THR A 77 -3.03 -21.49 2.72
N VAL A 78 -1.74 -21.71 2.90
CA VAL A 78 -0.89 -22.55 2.04
C VAL A 78 -0.42 -23.76 2.82
N GLU A 79 -0.69 -24.95 2.31
CA GLU A 79 -0.25 -26.21 2.89
C GLU A 79 1.01 -26.71 2.18
N VAL A 80 2.08 -26.90 2.94
CA VAL A 80 3.36 -27.44 2.48
C VAL A 80 3.81 -28.49 3.48
N ASP A 81 4.13 -29.70 2.97
CA ASP A 81 4.60 -30.83 3.78
C ASP A 81 3.68 -31.14 4.99
N GLY A 82 2.37 -31.07 4.74
CA GLY A 82 1.34 -31.35 5.75
C GLY A 82 1.15 -30.25 6.80
N THR A 83 1.84 -29.10 6.66
CA THR A 83 1.70 -27.94 7.55
C THR A 83 0.99 -26.80 6.83
N ALA A 84 -0.03 -26.23 7.44
CA ALA A 84 -0.77 -25.11 6.92
C ALA A 84 -0.26 -23.78 7.50
N TYR A 85 0.02 -22.82 6.63
CA TYR A 85 0.48 -21.47 6.98
C TYR A 85 -0.50 -20.45 6.45
N GLU A 86 -0.99 -19.57 7.31
CA GLU A 86 -1.79 -18.41 6.90
C GLU A 86 -0.88 -17.20 6.70
N THR A 87 -1.04 -16.53 5.55
CA THR A 87 -0.20 -15.37 5.17
C THR A 87 -0.97 -14.37 4.32
N GLY A 88 -0.54 -13.11 4.34
CA GLY A 88 -0.97 -12.11 3.36
C GLY A 88 -0.44 -12.45 1.95
N ASP A 89 -1.02 -11.82 0.95
CA ASP A 89 -0.59 -11.95 -0.44
C ASP A 89 0.65 -11.08 -0.69
N PRO A 90 1.79 -11.65 -1.10
CA PRO A 90 3.00 -10.87 -1.41
C PRO A 90 2.84 -9.96 -2.63
N TYR A 91 1.80 -10.18 -3.45
CA TYR A 91 1.50 -9.39 -4.65
C TYR A 91 0.34 -8.42 -4.46
N ALA A 92 -0.20 -8.31 -3.25
CA ALA A 92 -1.25 -7.34 -2.95
C ALA A 92 -0.71 -5.90 -3.06
N ARG A 93 -1.51 -5.00 -3.63
CA ARG A 93 -1.18 -3.58 -3.76
C ARG A 93 -1.50 -2.79 -2.51
N THR A 94 -2.38 -3.31 -1.66
CA THR A 94 -2.83 -2.69 -0.42
C THR A 94 -3.00 -3.73 0.67
N ALA A 95 -2.88 -3.28 1.92
CA ALA A 95 -3.01 -4.15 3.08
C ALA A 95 -3.85 -3.47 4.17
N GLY A 96 -4.36 -4.27 5.06
CA GLY A 96 -4.97 -3.84 6.31
C GLY A 96 -3.93 -3.47 7.37
N VAL A 97 -4.40 -3.36 8.60
CA VAL A 97 -3.58 -2.95 9.75
C VAL A 97 -2.36 -3.86 9.90
N ASN A 98 -1.19 -3.24 9.99
CA ASN A 98 0.11 -3.92 10.13
C ASN A 98 0.42 -4.99 9.06
N GLY A 99 -0.23 -4.92 7.90
CA GLY A 99 -0.02 -5.89 6.84
C GLY A 99 -0.56 -7.30 7.13
N LEU A 100 -1.39 -7.47 8.16
CA LEU A 100 -1.93 -8.77 8.57
C LEU A 100 -2.83 -9.42 7.53
N ARG A 101 -3.50 -8.61 6.73
CA ARG A 101 -4.40 -9.04 5.65
C ARG A 101 -4.16 -8.19 4.42
N SER A 102 -4.24 -8.80 3.27
CA SER A 102 -4.27 -8.09 1.99
C SER A 102 -5.66 -7.54 1.72
N MET A 103 -5.78 -6.48 0.91
CA MET A 103 -7.06 -5.87 0.57
C MET A 103 -7.27 -5.90 -0.94
N ILE A 104 -8.51 -6.16 -1.36
CA ILE A 104 -8.93 -6.04 -2.76
C ILE A 104 -9.35 -4.59 -3.00
N LEU A 105 -8.70 -3.93 -3.96
CA LEU A 105 -8.84 -2.51 -4.19
C LEU A 105 -9.25 -2.19 -5.62
N ASP A 106 -10.26 -1.35 -5.76
CA ASP A 106 -10.52 -0.54 -6.94
C ASP A 106 -9.81 0.81 -6.77
N ALA A 107 -8.66 0.99 -7.40
CA ALA A 107 -7.82 2.19 -7.20
C ALA A 107 -8.57 3.49 -7.50
N PRO A 108 -9.34 3.64 -8.58
CA PRO A 108 -10.11 4.84 -8.85
C PRO A 108 -11.07 5.28 -7.73
N ARG A 109 -11.56 4.35 -6.91
CA ARG A 109 -12.49 4.69 -5.81
C ARG A 109 -11.81 5.35 -4.61
N ILE A 110 -10.49 5.27 -4.51
CA ILE A 110 -9.73 5.86 -3.40
C ILE A 110 -8.88 7.04 -3.83
N ASP A 111 -8.87 7.35 -5.12
CA ASP A 111 -8.14 8.50 -5.63
C ASP A 111 -8.68 9.79 -5.00
N PRO A 112 -7.82 10.69 -4.53
CA PRO A 112 -8.24 12.02 -4.08
C PRO A 112 -8.95 12.79 -5.20
N PRO A 113 -9.81 13.76 -4.86
CA PRO A 113 -10.32 14.71 -5.85
C PRO A 113 -9.15 15.31 -6.66
N ASP A 114 -9.36 15.48 -7.95
CA ASP A 114 -8.36 16.02 -8.89
C ASP A 114 -7.11 15.17 -9.14
N TRP A 115 -7.05 13.91 -8.66
CA TRP A 115 -5.93 13.01 -8.90
C TRP A 115 -5.59 12.83 -10.39
N SER A 116 -6.60 12.88 -11.25
CA SER A 116 -6.42 12.81 -12.71
C SER A 116 -5.65 14.03 -13.30
N HIS A 117 -5.54 15.12 -12.58
CA HIS A 117 -4.77 16.31 -12.94
C HIS A 117 -3.37 16.32 -12.32
N ASP A 118 -3.07 15.35 -11.45
CA ASP A 118 -1.74 15.22 -10.88
C ASP A 118 -0.75 14.65 -11.91
N HIS A 119 0.36 15.34 -12.07
CA HIS A 119 1.38 14.97 -13.05
C HIS A 119 2.69 14.67 -12.35
N ARG A 120 3.30 13.56 -12.73
CA ARG A 120 4.63 13.21 -12.23
C ARG A 120 5.65 14.28 -12.67
N VAL A 121 6.23 14.95 -11.71
CA VAL A 121 7.37 15.85 -11.94
C VAL A 121 8.60 15.00 -12.26
N ILE A 122 9.14 15.14 -13.47
CA ILE A 122 10.36 14.45 -13.91
C ILE A 122 11.54 15.36 -13.63
N VAL A 123 12.33 15.02 -12.61
CA VAL A 123 13.56 15.74 -12.28
C VAL A 123 14.77 14.86 -12.62
N PRO A 124 15.77 15.38 -13.38
CA PRO A 124 17.03 14.64 -13.62
C PRO A 124 17.68 14.19 -12.31
N ALA A 125 18.29 13.02 -12.32
CA ALA A 125 18.90 12.44 -11.11
C ALA A 125 19.92 13.40 -10.45
N SER A 126 20.67 14.17 -11.24
CA SER A 126 21.64 15.18 -10.78
C SER A 126 21.02 16.38 -10.06
N ARG A 127 19.71 16.59 -10.18
CA ARG A 127 18.97 17.67 -9.51
C ARG A 127 18.05 17.19 -8.40
N ARG A 128 18.06 15.90 -8.08
CA ARG A 128 17.21 15.34 -7.04
C ARG A 128 17.90 15.52 -5.68
N THR A 129 17.19 16.15 -4.76
CA THR A 129 17.50 16.11 -3.34
C THR A 129 16.48 15.20 -2.68
N VAL A 130 16.95 14.18 -1.97
CA VAL A 130 16.09 13.26 -1.22
C VAL A 130 16.17 13.65 0.25
N TRP A 131 15.02 13.83 0.85
CA TRP A 131 14.89 14.13 2.26
C TRP A 131 14.14 12.98 2.95
N GLU A 132 14.84 12.27 3.82
CA GLU A 132 14.26 11.24 4.67
C GLU A 132 13.82 11.88 5.99
N VAL A 133 12.56 11.66 6.38
CA VAL A 133 12.01 12.22 7.60
C VAL A 133 11.20 11.19 8.36
N SER A 134 11.43 11.10 9.66
CA SER A 134 10.56 10.36 10.57
C SER A 134 9.24 11.09 10.74
N VAL A 135 8.12 10.41 10.52
CA VAL A 135 6.77 10.99 10.70
C VAL A 135 6.59 11.55 12.11
N ARG A 136 7.12 10.84 13.11
CA ARG A 136 7.02 11.28 14.51
C ARG A 136 7.85 12.55 14.73
N ASP A 137 9.10 12.54 14.33
CA ASP A 137 10.05 13.61 14.64
C ASP A 137 9.75 14.88 13.85
N PHE A 138 9.11 14.74 12.68
CA PHE A 138 8.69 15.86 11.85
C PHE A 138 7.88 16.94 12.58
N SER A 139 7.06 16.55 13.55
CA SER A 139 6.15 17.48 14.24
C SER A 139 5.99 17.20 15.73
N GLN A 140 6.90 16.43 16.34
CA GLN A 140 6.79 16.06 17.76
C GLN A 140 7.02 17.28 18.67
N ASP A 141 7.90 18.23 18.28
CA ASP A 141 8.21 19.40 19.06
C ASP A 141 6.97 20.32 19.19
N PRO A 142 6.54 20.68 20.41
CA PRO A 142 5.46 21.63 20.64
C PRO A 142 5.63 22.97 19.94
N ALA A 143 6.87 23.43 19.77
CA ALA A 143 7.17 24.70 19.11
C ALA A 143 6.94 24.69 17.59
N CYS A 144 6.70 23.51 16.97
CA CYS A 144 6.47 23.40 15.54
C CYS A 144 5.17 24.05 15.04
N GLY A 145 4.26 24.45 15.92
CA GLY A 145 2.99 25.09 15.57
C GLY A 145 1.90 24.12 15.05
N VAL A 146 2.19 22.82 14.94
CA VAL A 146 1.19 21.81 14.55
C VAL A 146 0.23 21.55 15.70
N ARG A 147 -1.06 21.38 15.38
CA ARG A 147 -2.11 21.03 16.35
C ARG A 147 -1.70 19.80 17.16
N ASN A 148 -1.93 19.85 18.47
CA ASN A 148 -1.52 18.78 19.39
C ASN A 148 -2.05 17.39 18.98
N ALA A 149 -3.30 17.32 18.49
CA ALA A 149 -3.91 16.07 18.04
C ALA A 149 -3.21 15.44 16.81
N TRP A 150 -2.45 16.21 16.03
CA TRP A 150 -1.79 15.80 14.79
C TRP A 150 -0.27 15.65 14.93
N ARG A 151 0.32 16.13 16.05
CA ARG A 151 1.75 16.01 16.31
C ARG A 151 2.21 14.55 16.28
N GLY A 152 3.35 14.31 15.62
CA GLY A 152 3.93 12.98 15.46
C GLY A 152 3.09 12.02 14.61
N LYS A 153 2.11 12.52 13.87
CA LYS A 153 1.20 11.72 13.03
C LYS A 153 1.22 12.17 11.57
N PHE A 154 0.76 11.34 10.67
CA PHE A 154 0.66 11.64 9.23
C PHE A 154 -0.15 12.93 8.96
N MET A 155 -1.16 13.23 9.77
CA MET A 155 -1.97 14.45 9.62
C MET A 155 -1.16 15.74 9.76
N ALA A 156 0.00 15.73 10.40
CA ALA A 156 0.88 16.89 10.48
C ALA A 156 1.37 17.37 9.10
N PHE A 157 1.48 16.45 8.13
CA PHE A 157 1.89 16.77 6.77
C PHE A 157 0.80 17.48 5.94
N THR A 158 -0.39 17.64 6.47
CA THR A 158 -1.50 18.35 5.81
C THR A 158 -1.73 19.75 6.37
N GLN A 159 -1.10 20.10 7.50
CA GLN A 159 -1.31 21.40 8.14
C GLN A 159 -0.40 22.47 7.53
N LYS A 160 -1.01 23.52 6.98
CA LYS A 160 -0.35 24.71 6.45
C LYS A 160 -0.34 25.84 7.48
N GLY A 161 0.49 26.86 7.24
CA GLY A 161 0.57 28.05 8.07
C GLY A 161 1.26 27.83 9.41
N THR A 162 2.06 26.76 9.55
CA THR A 162 2.79 26.49 10.78
C THR A 162 4.09 27.27 10.84
N THR A 163 4.35 27.89 12.00
CA THR A 163 5.58 28.65 12.25
C THR A 163 6.15 28.33 13.62
N LEU A 164 7.46 28.56 13.79
CA LEU A 164 8.14 28.31 15.06
C LEU A 164 7.45 29.10 16.19
N SER A 165 7.05 28.39 17.23
CA SER A 165 6.31 28.93 18.38
C SER A 165 5.07 29.76 18.00
N SER A 166 4.50 29.52 16.82
CA SER A 166 3.37 30.26 16.24
C SER A 166 3.63 31.78 16.11
N ALA A 167 4.91 32.15 16.00
CA ALA A 167 5.31 33.59 15.95
C ALA A 167 5.19 34.21 14.55
N GLY A 168 4.84 33.41 13.53
CA GLY A 168 4.68 33.88 12.14
C GLY A 168 5.99 34.17 11.37
N THR A 169 7.16 33.95 11.97
CA THR A 169 8.45 34.38 11.41
C THR A 169 9.14 33.27 10.60
N PHE A 170 9.23 32.06 11.16
CA PHE A 170 9.93 30.95 10.54
C PHE A 170 8.96 29.81 10.21
N PRO A 171 8.80 29.44 8.93
CA PRO A 171 7.94 28.32 8.56
C PRO A 171 8.48 27.01 9.14
N THR A 172 7.56 26.14 9.54
CA THR A 172 7.86 24.82 10.10
C THR A 172 7.13 23.75 9.33
N CYS A 173 7.49 22.50 9.54
CA CYS A 173 6.78 21.33 9.01
C CYS A 173 6.54 21.42 7.48
N LEU A 174 5.28 21.34 7.05
CA LEU A 174 4.95 21.34 5.62
C LEU A 174 5.38 22.63 4.92
N ASP A 175 5.19 23.79 5.54
CA ASP A 175 5.54 25.06 4.92
C ASP A 175 7.07 25.22 4.80
N TYR A 176 7.84 24.65 5.72
CA TYR A 176 9.29 24.58 5.57
C TYR A 176 9.68 23.69 4.38
N LEU A 177 9.08 22.50 4.24
CA LEU A 177 9.33 21.64 3.08
C LEU A 177 9.00 22.33 1.76
N LEU A 178 7.86 23.01 1.71
CA LEU A 178 7.45 23.73 0.50
C LEU A 178 8.38 24.92 0.21
N SER A 179 8.96 25.56 1.21
CA SER A 179 9.93 26.64 1.01
C SER A 179 11.22 26.16 0.34
N LEU A 180 11.64 24.91 0.59
CA LEU A 180 12.81 24.31 -0.03
C LEU A 180 12.61 24.07 -1.53
N ILE A 181 11.39 23.81 -1.98
CA ILE A 181 11.06 23.63 -3.39
C ILE A 181 11.25 24.92 -4.17
N HIS A 182 10.97 26.08 -3.56
CA HIS A 182 11.15 27.39 -4.20
C HIS A 182 12.60 27.87 -4.24
N ILE A 183 13.46 27.37 -3.37
CA ILE A 183 14.92 27.71 -3.39
C ILE A 183 15.62 27.08 -4.59
N SER A 184 15.05 26.02 -5.18
CA SER A 184 15.63 25.34 -6.36
C SER A 184 15.19 25.94 -7.69
N GLU A 185 14.34 26.94 -7.74
CA GLU A 185 14.04 27.67 -8.97
C GLU A 185 15.23 28.57 -9.33
N PRO A 186 15.86 28.38 -10.50
CA PRO A 186 16.86 29.32 -10.95
C PRO A 186 16.17 30.67 -11.15
N THR A 187 16.71 31.69 -10.50
CA THR A 187 16.35 33.09 -10.76
C THR A 187 16.35 33.30 -12.26
N ARG A 188 15.17 33.51 -12.84
CA ARG A 188 15.04 34.00 -14.22
C ARG A 188 15.54 35.41 -14.22
N HIS A 189 16.72 35.62 -14.78
CA HIS A 189 17.18 36.91 -15.28
C HIS A 189 16.83 37.03 -16.75
#